data_7cf8c0fe0100dd25af326bd10b7a550c
#
_entry.id   7cf8c0fe0100dd25af326bd10b7a550c
#
_cell.length_a   1.000
_cell.length_b   1.000
_cell.length_c   1.000
_cell.angle_alpha   90.00
_cell.angle_beta   90.00
_cell.angle_gamma   90.00
#
_symmetry.space_group_name_H-M   'P 1'
#
loop_
_entity.id
_entity.type
_entity.pdbx_description
1 polymer ?
#
loop_
_entity_poly.entity_id
_entity_poly.type
_entity_poly.pdbx_seq_one_letter_code
_entity_poly.pdbx_strand_id
1 'polypeptide(L)'
;MSLYIGREASKLWKRICAETTTEFNLLADNWKYILAGLICQYIHGLAARGVHYLHRPGPVLQDTGFFLLPELGQERAYVSETVFTFVFLSFVLWTFHPFIFKTKKIYTVLIWCRVLAFLGACQFLRIITFYSTQLPGPNYHCREGSRLATLPRPDNPLEVLVFIPRGVLYGCGDLIFSSHMIFSLVFVRTYQKYGTRRFIKQCAWVIVVVQSLLIIASRKHYTVDVTVAWYTVNLVVFFVDRKLTEMPERSLGAVLPLAKDVRMKDDHVKLVNDPAADRRLLRSPANGKVSEDSNNVHGGDLLDSL
;
A
#
# COMPACT_ATOMS: atom_id res chain seq x y z
N MET A 1 -27.50 -32.92 9.78
CA MET A 1 -26.26 -32.12 9.87
C MET A 1 -25.53 -32.04 8.53
N SER A 2 -25.35 -33.12 7.79
CA SER A 2 -24.66 -33.18 6.49
C SER A 2 -25.29 -32.26 5.41
N LEU A 3 -26.61 -32.27 5.25
CA LEU A 3 -27.32 -31.43 4.26
C LEU A 3 -27.20 -29.92 4.52
N TYR A 4 -27.11 -29.49 5.77
CA TYR A 4 -26.91 -28.09 6.14
C TYR A 4 -25.50 -27.62 5.76
N ILE A 5 -24.47 -28.42 6.08
CA ILE A 5 -23.06 -28.16 5.76
C ILE A 5 -22.90 -28.06 4.23
N GLY A 6 -23.50 -28.96 3.45
CA GLY A 6 -23.44 -28.94 2.00
C GLY A 6 -24.09 -27.67 1.38
N ARG A 7 -25.20 -27.20 1.97
CA ARG A 7 -25.85 -25.96 1.52
C ARG A 7 -25.02 -24.71 1.79
N GLU A 8 -24.39 -24.62 2.97
CA GLU A 8 -23.53 -23.49 3.32
C GLU A 8 -22.24 -23.50 2.50
N ALA A 9 -21.64 -24.67 2.26
CA ALA A 9 -20.49 -24.82 1.38
C ALA A 9 -20.81 -24.39 -0.06
N SER A 10 -21.98 -24.79 -0.58
CA SER A 10 -22.43 -24.35 -1.93
C SER A 10 -22.64 -22.83 -2.03
N LYS A 11 -23.19 -22.19 -0.98
CA LYS A 11 -23.32 -20.72 -0.93
C LYS A 11 -21.97 -20.02 -0.89
N LEU A 12 -21.03 -20.54 -0.09
CA LEU A 12 -19.67 -20.03 -0.02
C LEU A 12 -18.96 -20.15 -1.37
N TRP A 13 -19.06 -21.33 -2.02
CA TRP A 13 -18.47 -21.58 -3.33
C TRP A 13 -18.99 -20.61 -4.39
N LYS A 14 -20.32 -20.45 -4.51
CA LYS A 14 -20.92 -19.49 -5.43
C LYS A 14 -20.41 -18.06 -5.20
N ARG A 15 -20.18 -17.68 -3.93
CA ARG A 15 -19.62 -16.38 -3.61
C ARG A 15 -18.17 -16.27 -4.07
N ILE A 16 -17.34 -17.26 -3.76
CA ILE A 16 -15.94 -17.29 -4.19
C ILE A 16 -15.86 -17.15 -5.71
N CYS A 17 -16.66 -17.91 -6.46
CA CYS A 17 -16.69 -17.81 -7.92
C CYS A 17 -17.09 -16.40 -8.41
N ALA A 18 -18.12 -15.80 -7.82
CA ALA A 18 -18.58 -14.46 -8.21
C ALA A 18 -17.52 -13.39 -7.88
N GLU A 19 -16.85 -13.47 -6.70
CA GLU A 19 -15.76 -12.57 -6.32
C GLU A 19 -14.55 -12.75 -7.23
N THR A 20 -14.18 -14.00 -7.53
CA THR A 20 -13.09 -14.33 -8.44
C THR A 20 -13.31 -13.69 -9.82
N THR A 21 -14.51 -13.82 -10.38
CA THR A 21 -14.83 -13.20 -11.68
C THR A 21 -14.70 -11.68 -11.63
N THR A 22 -15.17 -11.04 -10.56
CA THR A 22 -15.06 -9.59 -10.38
C THR A 22 -13.59 -9.15 -10.26
N GLU A 23 -12.79 -9.84 -9.46
CA GLU A 23 -11.38 -9.53 -9.28
C GLU A 23 -10.56 -9.81 -10.55
N PHE A 24 -10.91 -10.83 -11.34
CA PHE A 24 -10.28 -11.08 -12.64
C PHE A 24 -10.56 -9.94 -13.64
N ASN A 25 -11.78 -9.42 -13.69
CA ASN A 25 -12.10 -8.28 -14.56
C ASN A 25 -11.30 -7.05 -14.13
N LEU A 26 -11.24 -6.76 -12.82
CA LEU A 26 -10.41 -5.68 -12.29
C LEU A 26 -8.93 -5.88 -12.58
N LEU A 27 -8.44 -7.11 -12.53
CA LEU A 27 -7.06 -7.44 -12.90
C LEU A 27 -6.81 -7.21 -14.38
N ALA A 28 -7.74 -7.61 -15.26
CA ALA A 28 -7.64 -7.37 -16.70
C ALA A 28 -7.57 -5.86 -17.03
N ASP A 29 -8.30 -5.02 -16.29
CA ASP A 29 -8.28 -3.57 -16.46
C ASP A 29 -7.00 -2.93 -15.88
N ASN A 30 -6.45 -3.48 -14.79
CA ASN A 30 -5.37 -2.89 -14.02
C ASN A 30 -4.04 -3.66 -14.05
N TRP A 31 -3.93 -4.73 -14.86
CA TRP A 31 -2.74 -5.59 -14.89
C TRP A 31 -1.42 -4.83 -15.10
N LYS A 32 -1.45 -3.73 -15.87
CA LYS A 32 -0.27 -2.90 -16.14
C LYS A 32 0.31 -2.29 -14.86
N TYR A 33 -0.55 -1.86 -13.93
CA TYR A 33 -0.11 -1.27 -12.65
C TYR A 33 0.45 -2.35 -11.72
N ILE A 34 -0.18 -3.53 -11.69
CA ILE A 34 0.33 -4.68 -10.92
C ILE A 34 1.71 -5.09 -11.46
N LEU A 35 1.82 -5.26 -12.79
CA LEU A 35 3.08 -5.64 -13.44
C LEU A 35 4.16 -4.58 -13.20
N ALA A 36 3.87 -3.29 -13.37
CA ALA A 36 4.81 -2.21 -13.10
C ALA A 36 5.28 -2.25 -11.63
N GLY A 37 4.37 -2.45 -10.68
CA GLY A 37 4.71 -2.57 -9.27
C GLY A 37 5.62 -3.78 -8.98
N LEU A 38 5.35 -4.93 -9.59
CA LEU A 38 6.21 -6.13 -9.46
C LEU A 38 7.58 -5.92 -10.09
N ILE A 39 7.66 -5.26 -11.25
CA ILE A 39 8.93 -4.89 -11.89
C ILE A 39 9.72 -3.95 -10.97
N CYS A 40 9.08 -2.97 -10.31
CA CYS A 40 9.75 -2.11 -9.34
C CYS A 40 10.33 -2.90 -8.16
N GLN A 41 9.60 -3.90 -7.64
CA GLN A 41 10.14 -4.77 -6.57
C GLN A 41 11.32 -5.59 -7.07
N TYR A 42 11.25 -6.10 -8.29
CA TYR A 42 12.36 -6.83 -8.91
C TYR A 42 13.61 -5.94 -9.10
N ILE A 43 13.45 -4.73 -9.63
CA ILE A 43 14.54 -3.76 -9.80
C ILE A 43 15.16 -3.41 -8.43
N HIS A 44 14.34 -3.24 -7.39
CA HIS A 44 14.84 -3.03 -6.04
C HIS A 44 15.69 -4.22 -5.56
N GLY A 45 15.25 -5.47 -5.78
CA GLY A 45 16.05 -6.66 -5.45
C GLY A 45 17.38 -6.70 -6.19
N LEU A 46 17.41 -6.34 -7.48
CA LEU A 46 18.64 -6.20 -8.25
C LEU A 46 19.56 -5.11 -7.72
N ALA A 47 18.99 -3.96 -7.34
CA ALA A 47 19.74 -2.85 -6.77
C ALA A 47 20.35 -3.23 -5.41
N ALA A 48 19.61 -3.91 -4.54
CA ALA A 48 20.10 -4.43 -3.27
C ALA A 48 21.23 -5.47 -3.47
N ARG A 49 21.13 -6.30 -4.49
CA ARG A 49 22.22 -7.22 -4.87
C ARG A 49 23.44 -6.46 -5.39
N GLY A 50 23.21 -5.45 -6.24
CA GLY A 50 24.27 -4.61 -6.80
C GLY A 50 25.08 -3.86 -5.71
N VAL A 51 24.39 -3.29 -4.73
CA VAL A 51 25.09 -2.58 -3.63
C VAL A 51 25.89 -3.53 -2.75
N HIS A 52 25.49 -4.80 -2.63
CA HIS A 52 26.27 -5.79 -1.86
C HIS A 52 27.65 -6.07 -2.49
N TYR A 53 27.77 -6.02 -3.82
CA TYR A 53 29.10 -6.11 -4.49
C TYR A 53 29.99 -4.89 -4.21
N LEU A 54 29.40 -3.75 -3.86
CA LEU A 54 30.11 -2.52 -3.53
C LEU A 54 30.38 -2.39 -2.02
N HIS A 55 29.69 -3.20 -1.21
CA HIS A 55 29.76 -3.14 0.25
C HIS A 55 31.17 -3.43 0.76
N ARG A 56 31.63 -2.58 1.68
CA ARG A 56 32.88 -2.77 2.42
C ARG A 56 32.56 -2.93 3.89
N PRO A 57 32.87 -4.11 4.49
CA PRO A 57 32.71 -4.31 5.92
C PRO A 57 33.54 -3.27 6.69
N GLY A 58 33.02 -2.82 7.81
CA GLY A 58 33.66 -1.87 8.69
C GLY A 58 33.13 -1.99 10.12
N PRO A 59 33.71 -1.20 11.05
CA PRO A 59 33.26 -1.20 12.45
C PRO A 59 31.79 -0.75 12.53
N VAL A 60 31.05 -1.37 13.45
CA VAL A 60 29.67 -0.97 13.74
C VAL A 60 29.65 0.46 14.29
N LEU A 61 28.81 1.31 13.72
CA LEU A 61 28.71 2.70 14.13
C LEU A 61 28.03 2.84 15.51
N GLN A 62 28.34 3.95 16.18
CA GLN A 62 27.64 4.32 17.40
C GLN A 62 26.17 4.62 17.08
N ASP A 63 25.27 4.02 17.84
CA ASP A 63 23.83 4.13 17.62
C ASP A 63 23.07 4.18 18.95
N THR A 64 22.20 5.16 19.08
CA THR A 64 21.43 5.38 20.32
C THR A 64 20.55 4.18 20.67
N GLY A 65 19.90 3.56 19.68
CA GLY A 65 19.07 2.39 19.93
C GLY A 65 19.88 1.18 20.35
N PHE A 66 21.12 1.06 19.88
CA PHE A 66 22.04 0.01 20.34
C PHE A 66 22.50 0.20 21.79
N PHE A 67 22.53 1.42 22.25
CA PHE A 67 22.82 1.74 23.64
C PHE A 67 21.60 1.49 24.54
N LEU A 68 20.40 1.84 24.08
CA LEU A 68 19.18 1.75 24.88
C LEU A 68 18.57 0.35 24.91
N LEU A 69 18.73 -0.44 23.84
CA LEU A 69 18.11 -1.75 23.72
C LEU A 69 19.14 -2.88 23.86
N PRO A 70 18.85 -3.89 24.67
CA PRO A 70 19.71 -5.06 24.79
C PRO A 70 19.83 -5.76 23.45
N GLU A 71 21.01 -6.26 23.10
CA GLU A 71 21.25 -7.07 21.93
C GLU A 71 20.58 -8.43 22.10
N LEU A 72 19.73 -8.82 21.15
CA LEU A 72 19.04 -10.12 21.18
C LEU A 72 19.99 -11.31 20.93
N GLY A 73 21.14 -11.04 20.32
CA GLY A 73 22.08 -12.07 19.89
C GLY A 73 21.69 -12.75 18.59
N GLN A 74 22.67 -13.40 17.96
CA GLN A 74 22.47 -14.06 16.67
C GLN A 74 21.42 -15.17 16.73
N GLU A 75 21.37 -15.91 17.83
CA GLU A 75 20.43 -17.02 18.05
C GLU A 75 18.96 -16.58 18.06
N ARG A 76 18.67 -15.33 18.46
CA ARG A 76 17.32 -14.79 18.56
C ARG A 76 16.99 -13.77 17.46
N ALA A 77 17.87 -13.56 16.48
CA ALA A 77 17.67 -12.62 15.39
C ALA A 77 16.44 -12.98 14.52
N TYR A 78 16.02 -14.24 14.54
CA TYR A 78 14.80 -14.69 13.85
C TYR A 78 13.50 -14.10 14.41
N VAL A 79 13.49 -13.61 15.66
CA VAL A 79 12.27 -13.07 16.30
C VAL A 79 11.71 -11.89 15.49
N SER A 80 12.59 -10.98 15.05
CA SER A 80 12.16 -9.85 14.21
C SER A 80 11.60 -10.30 12.85
N GLU A 81 12.15 -11.37 12.25
CA GLU A 81 11.63 -11.97 11.01
C GLU A 81 10.27 -12.62 11.22
N THR A 82 10.09 -13.30 12.35
CA THR A 82 8.82 -13.94 12.70
C THR A 82 7.71 -12.90 12.84
N VAL A 83 7.97 -11.80 13.55
CA VAL A 83 7.00 -10.71 13.69
C VAL A 83 6.70 -10.06 12.35
N PHE A 84 7.72 -9.81 11.53
CA PHE A 84 7.54 -9.29 10.17
C PHE A 84 6.68 -10.23 9.32
N THR A 85 7.00 -11.52 9.31
CA THR A 85 6.23 -12.54 8.57
C THR A 85 4.79 -12.60 9.04
N PHE A 86 4.54 -12.49 10.35
CA PHE A 86 3.20 -12.40 10.90
C PHE A 86 2.43 -11.18 10.37
N VAL A 87 3.05 -10.00 10.37
CA VAL A 87 2.43 -8.77 9.83
C VAL A 87 2.11 -8.95 8.35
N PHE A 88 3.07 -9.47 7.57
CA PHE A 88 2.92 -9.71 6.14
C PHE A 88 1.77 -10.66 5.84
N LEU A 89 1.77 -11.85 6.46
CA LEU A 89 0.74 -12.86 6.23
C LEU A 89 -0.64 -12.39 6.71
N SER A 90 -0.71 -11.70 7.84
CA SER A 90 -1.97 -11.13 8.35
C SER A 90 -2.56 -10.12 7.37
N PHE A 91 -1.72 -9.27 6.76
CA PHE A 91 -2.15 -8.33 5.74
C PHE A 91 -2.63 -9.04 4.47
N VAL A 92 -1.87 -10.01 3.96
CA VAL A 92 -2.25 -10.82 2.79
C VAL A 92 -3.60 -11.50 3.03
N LEU A 93 -3.77 -12.18 4.16
CA LEU A 93 -5.04 -12.84 4.51
C LEU A 93 -6.20 -11.84 4.60
N TRP A 94 -5.94 -10.65 5.17
CA TRP A 94 -6.95 -9.62 5.22
C TRP A 94 -7.38 -9.14 3.82
N THR A 95 -6.48 -9.04 2.85
CA THR A 95 -6.84 -8.63 1.48
C THR A 95 -7.77 -9.62 0.80
N PHE A 96 -7.73 -10.91 1.17
CA PHE A 96 -8.63 -11.95 0.69
C PHE A 96 -9.92 -12.10 1.50
N HIS A 97 -10.11 -11.29 2.56
CA HIS A 97 -11.32 -11.30 3.37
C HIS A 97 -12.63 -11.15 2.56
N PRO A 98 -12.72 -10.36 1.46
CA PRO A 98 -13.93 -10.24 0.66
C PRO A 98 -14.42 -11.55 0.03
N PHE A 99 -13.53 -12.51 -0.20
CA PHE A 99 -13.90 -13.81 -0.78
C PHE A 99 -14.70 -14.68 0.20
N ILE A 100 -14.47 -14.51 1.52
CA ILE A 100 -15.05 -15.34 2.56
C ILE A 100 -16.23 -14.62 3.22
N PHE A 101 -16.11 -13.34 3.51
CA PHE A 101 -17.08 -12.56 4.29
C PHE A 101 -17.83 -11.53 3.44
N LYS A 102 -19.09 -11.26 3.82
CA LYS A 102 -19.97 -10.31 3.09
C LYS A 102 -19.58 -8.82 3.25
N THR A 103 -18.61 -8.49 4.05
CA THR A 103 -18.17 -7.11 4.26
C THR A 103 -17.41 -6.58 3.04
N LYS A 104 -18.09 -5.77 2.23
CA LYS A 104 -17.67 -5.42 0.87
C LYS A 104 -17.24 -3.96 0.76
N LYS A 105 -16.13 -3.58 1.42
CA LYS A 105 -15.59 -2.21 1.25
C LYS A 105 -14.33 -2.14 0.39
N ILE A 106 -13.75 -3.28 0.03
CA ILE A 106 -12.46 -3.33 -0.65
C ILE A 106 -12.49 -4.30 -1.82
N TYR A 107 -11.71 -4.00 -2.85
CA TYR A 107 -11.35 -4.90 -3.94
C TYR A 107 -9.88 -5.28 -3.79
N THR A 108 -9.60 -6.58 -3.82
CA THR A 108 -8.24 -7.11 -3.60
C THR A 108 -7.24 -6.54 -4.61
N VAL A 109 -7.57 -6.58 -5.90
CA VAL A 109 -6.71 -6.06 -6.97
C VAL A 109 -6.40 -4.57 -6.77
N LEU A 110 -7.41 -3.74 -6.47
CA LEU A 110 -7.22 -2.30 -6.30
C LEU A 110 -6.40 -1.97 -5.04
N ILE A 111 -6.56 -2.74 -3.95
CA ILE A 111 -5.69 -2.61 -2.76
C ILE A 111 -4.24 -2.89 -3.14
N TRP A 112 -3.97 -3.99 -3.88
CA TRP A 112 -2.60 -4.32 -4.28
C TRP A 112 -2.02 -3.33 -5.27
N CYS A 113 -2.80 -2.75 -6.19
CA CYS A 113 -2.34 -1.64 -7.02
C CYS A 113 -1.84 -0.46 -6.18
N ARG A 114 -2.58 -0.08 -5.13
CA ARG A 114 -2.17 1.01 -4.22
C ARG A 114 -0.94 0.64 -3.39
N VAL A 115 -0.93 -0.54 -2.81
CA VAL A 115 0.20 -1.04 -2.02
C VAL A 115 1.47 -1.05 -2.87
N LEU A 116 1.41 -1.59 -4.09
CA LEU A 116 2.54 -1.62 -5.00
C LEU A 116 3.00 -0.21 -5.43
N ALA A 117 2.07 0.74 -5.60
CA ALA A 117 2.43 2.13 -5.87
C ALA A 117 3.19 2.77 -4.69
N PHE A 118 2.72 2.56 -3.45
CA PHE A 118 3.42 3.04 -2.26
C PHE A 118 4.78 2.38 -2.09
N LEU A 119 4.84 1.05 -2.24
CA LEU A 119 6.08 0.29 -2.17
C LEU A 119 7.07 0.74 -3.26
N GLY A 120 6.61 0.89 -4.51
CA GLY A 120 7.45 1.33 -5.61
C GLY A 120 8.09 2.70 -5.37
N ALA A 121 7.29 3.67 -4.89
CA ALA A 121 7.80 5.00 -4.54
C ALA A 121 8.80 4.95 -3.37
N CYS A 122 8.51 4.19 -2.31
CA CYS A 122 9.43 4.01 -1.18
C CYS A 122 10.72 3.30 -1.60
N GLN A 123 10.64 2.24 -2.40
CA GLN A 123 11.80 1.49 -2.86
C GLN A 123 12.68 2.31 -3.81
N PHE A 124 12.08 3.15 -4.64
CA PHE A 124 12.84 4.08 -5.47
C PHE A 124 13.68 5.06 -4.63
N LEU A 125 13.08 5.69 -3.61
CA LEU A 125 13.80 6.56 -2.69
C LEU A 125 14.89 5.79 -1.91
N ARG A 126 14.59 4.55 -1.51
CA ARG A 126 15.54 3.69 -0.81
C ARG A 126 16.75 3.35 -1.67
N ILE A 127 16.57 3.04 -2.96
CA ILE A 127 17.67 2.80 -3.89
C ILE A 127 18.60 4.02 -3.93
N ILE A 128 18.04 5.22 -4.07
CA ILE A 128 18.82 6.46 -4.11
C ILE A 128 19.65 6.60 -2.81
N THR A 129 19.05 6.37 -1.65
CA THR A 129 19.71 6.57 -0.37
C THR A 129 20.85 5.58 -0.13
N PHE A 130 20.66 4.28 -0.34
CA PHE A 130 21.71 3.31 -0.06
C PHE A 130 22.83 3.30 -1.13
N TYR A 131 22.57 3.75 -2.36
CA TYR A 131 23.64 3.99 -3.32
C TYR A 131 24.41 5.29 -3.06
N SER A 132 23.76 6.30 -2.48
CA SER A 132 24.41 7.55 -2.11
C SER A 132 25.35 7.39 -0.92
N THR A 133 24.96 6.59 0.08
CA THR A 133 25.75 6.39 1.29
C THR A 133 25.62 4.95 1.78
N GLN A 134 26.73 4.22 1.74
CA GLN A 134 26.80 2.85 2.22
C GLN A 134 27.31 2.85 3.65
N LEU A 135 26.47 2.41 4.59
CA LEU A 135 26.86 2.24 5.98
C LEU A 135 27.45 0.84 6.19
N PRO A 136 28.44 0.67 7.08
CA PRO A 136 28.89 -0.66 7.49
C PRO A 136 27.71 -1.41 8.14
N GLY A 137 27.50 -2.65 7.73
CA GLY A 137 26.36 -3.44 8.18
C GLY A 137 26.44 -3.82 9.67
N PRO A 138 25.44 -3.47 10.50
CA PRO A 138 25.42 -3.90 11.90
C PRO A 138 25.06 -5.38 12.04
N ASN A 139 24.48 -5.98 11.01
CA ASN A 139 24.07 -7.38 10.99
C ASN A 139 25.27 -8.32 11.04
N TYR A 140 25.17 -9.43 11.76
CA TYR A 140 26.25 -10.36 12.00
C TYR A 140 26.94 -10.85 10.73
N HIS A 141 26.19 -11.12 9.67
CA HIS A 141 26.74 -11.59 8.40
C HIS A 141 27.41 -10.50 7.55
N CYS A 142 27.22 -9.22 7.90
CA CYS A 142 27.83 -8.07 7.19
C CYS A 142 29.06 -7.50 7.90
N ARG A 143 29.38 -7.98 9.12
CA ARG A 143 30.52 -7.50 9.92
C ARG A 143 31.85 -7.99 9.34
N GLU A 144 32.92 -7.30 9.72
CA GLU A 144 34.30 -7.75 9.40
C GLU A 144 34.55 -9.20 9.82
N GLY A 145 35.24 -9.96 8.97
CA GLY A 145 35.52 -11.37 9.18
C GLY A 145 34.42 -12.35 8.74
N SER A 146 33.23 -11.87 8.39
CA SER A 146 32.19 -12.73 7.83
C SER A 146 32.43 -13.02 6.35
N ARG A 147 32.31 -14.29 5.94
CA ARG A 147 32.42 -14.69 4.53
C ARG A 147 31.30 -14.13 3.65
N LEU A 148 30.17 -13.75 4.25
CA LEU A 148 29.01 -13.22 3.53
C LEU A 148 29.05 -11.68 3.42
N ALA A 149 29.98 -11.01 4.11
CA ALA A 149 30.08 -9.55 4.10
C ALA A 149 30.50 -8.99 2.74
N THR A 150 31.24 -9.77 1.94
CA THR A 150 31.66 -9.40 0.59
C THR A 150 31.26 -10.49 -0.37
N LEU A 151 30.78 -10.09 -1.55
CA LEU A 151 30.46 -11.03 -2.64
C LEU A 151 31.60 -11.08 -3.65
N PRO A 152 31.97 -12.28 -4.14
CA PRO A 152 32.87 -12.41 -5.28
C PRO A 152 32.25 -11.71 -6.50
N ARG A 153 33.08 -11.19 -7.40
CA ARG A 153 32.57 -10.61 -8.65
C ARG A 153 31.81 -11.68 -9.45
N PRO A 154 30.66 -11.32 -10.03
CA PRO A 154 29.91 -12.27 -10.85
C PRO A 154 30.69 -12.61 -12.12
N ASP A 155 30.78 -13.87 -12.46
CA ASP A 155 31.43 -14.33 -13.69
C ASP A 155 30.59 -13.99 -14.93
N ASN A 156 29.25 -13.88 -14.76
CA ASN A 156 28.33 -13.58 -15.85
C ASN A 156 27.26 -12.59 -15.38
N PRO A 157 26.94 -11.53 -16.16
CA PRO A 157 25.81 -10.62 -15.86
C PRO A 157 24.47 -11.34 -15.64
N LEU A 158 24.23 -12.47 -16.30
CA LEU A 158 23.03 -13.29 -16.13
C LEU A 158 22.90 -13.86 -14.71
N GLU A 159 24.02 -14.11 -14.03
CA GLU A 159 24.02 -14.57 -12.64
C GLU A 159 23.37 -13.55 -11.71
N VAL A 160 23.62 -12.27 -11.94
CA VAL A 160 23.00 -11.18 -11.17
C VAL A 160 21.49 -11.13 -11.42
N LEU A 161 21.05 -11.35 -12.67
CA LEU A 161 19.64 -11.27 -13.04
C LEU A 161 18.82 -12.47 -12.55
N VAL A 162 19.38 -13.68 -12.57
CA VAL A 162 18.63 -14.91 -12.21
C VAL A 162 18.62 -15.17 -10.71
N PHE A 163 19.48 -14.50 -9.94
CA PHE A 163 19.78 -14.83 -8.54
C PHE A 163 18.82 -14.19 -7.53
N ILE A 164 17.51 -14.24 -7.78
CA ILE A 164 16.50 -13.55 -6.97
C ILE A 164 16.31 -14.08 -5.53
N PRO A 165 16.26 -15.40 -5.21
CA PRO A 165 15.89 -15.83 -3.86
C PRO A 165 16.98 -15.68 -2.80
N ARG A 166 18.25 -15.97 -3.14
CA ARG A 166 19.36 -16.02 -2.14
C ARG A 166 19.95 -14.65 -1.81
N GLY A 167 19.98 -13.72 -2.75
CA GLY A 167 20.59 -12.40 -2.58
C GLY A 167 19.79 -11.45 -1.67
N VAL A 168 18.50 -11.67 -1.52
CA VAL A 168 17.63 -10.81 -0.69
C VAL A 168 17.75 -11.14 0.80
N LEU A 169 18.02 -12.41 1.15
CA LEU A 169 18.08 -12.84 2.57
C LEU A 169 19.35 -12.40 3.29
N TYR A 170 20.45 -12.23 2.59
CA TYR A 170 21.77 -11.93 3.15
C TYR A 170 22.40 -10.69 2.49
N GLY A 171 21.58 -9.68 2.17
CA GLY A 171 22.07 -8.43 1.60
C GLY A 171 22.88 -7.62 2.61
N CYS A 172 23.96 -6.98 2.11
CA CYS A 172 24.76 -6.03 2.88
C CYS A 172 24.87 -4.72 2.09
N GLY A 173 24.88 -3.59 2.79
CA GLY A 173 25.00 -2.26 2.17
C GLY A 173 23.68 -1.57 1.84
N ASP A 174 22.55 -2.31 1.80
CA ASP A 174 21.22 -1.77 1.52
C ASP A 174 20.49 -1.31 2.81
N LEU A 175 21.15 -0.53 3.66
CA LEU A 175 20.69 -0.21 5.01
C LEU A 175 19.67 0.92 5.05
N ILE A 176 19.98 2.09 4.49
CA ILE A 176 19.11 3.27 4.59
C ILE A 176 18.07 3.22 3.46
N PHE A 177 16.83 3.10 3.79
CA PHE A 177 16.16 2.87 5.07
C PHE A 177 15.51 1.47 5.09
N SER A 178 15.09 0.97 6.29
CA SER A 178 14.70 -0.42 6.47
C SER A 178 13.51 -0.87 5.59
N SER A 179 13.72 -1.93 4.77
CA SER A 179 12.64 -2.53 3.95
C SER A 179 11.56 -3.19 4.80
N HIS A 180 11.91 -3.84 5.91
CA HIS A 180 10.93 -4.41 6.84
C HIS A 180 9.97 -3.35 7.37
N MET A 181 10.50 -2.14 7.66
CA MET A 181 9.67 -1.02 8.09
C MET A 181 8.82 -0.46 6.97
N ILE A 182 9.34 -0.40 5.73
CA ILE A 182 8.54 0.05 4.57
C ILE A 182 7.29 -0.82 4.43
N PHE A 183 7.46 -2.13 4.34
CA PHE A 183 6.34 -3.06 4.18
C PHE A 183 5.36 -2.97 5.35
N SER A 184 5.87 -3.03 6.58
CA SER A 184 5.02 -3.00 7.79
C SER A 184 4.20 -1.71 7.87
N LEU A 185 4.82 -0.56 7.62
CA LEU A 185 4.14 0.74 7.65
C LEU A 185 3.13 0.90 6.51
N VAL A 186 3.47 0.50 5.28
CA VAL A 186 2.54 0.54 4.14
C VAL A 186 1.31 -0.32 4.43
N PHE A 187 1.49 -1.52 4.99
CA PHE A 187 0.38 -2.42 5.31
C PHE A 187 -0.51 -1.84 6.41
N VAL A 188 0.09 -1.33 7.48
CA VAL A 188 -0.68 -0.73 8.58
C VAL A 188 -1.40 0.53 8.13
N ARG A 189 -0.78 1.41 7.34
CA ARG A 189 -1.43 2.60 6.76
C ARG A 189 -2.58 2.21 5.84
N THR A 190 -2.41 1.19 5.00
CA THR A 190 -3.47 0.68 4.14
C THR A 190 -4.61 0.10 4.97
N TYR A 191 -4.31 -0.70 6.00
CA TYR A 191 -5.33 -1.23 6.90
C TYR A 191 -6.01 -0.12 7.71
N GLN A 192 -5.29 0.91 8.13
CA GLN A 192 -5.84 2.09 8.81
C GLN A 192 -6.91 2.77 7.95
N LYS A 193 -6.68 2.90 6.65
CA LYS A 193 -7.63 3.53 5.72
C LYS A 193 -8.83 2.64 5.43
N TYR A 194 -8.63 1.37 5.10
CA TYR A 194 -9.65 0.47 4.56
C TYR A 194 -10.19 -0.56 5.55
N GLY A 195 -9.47 -0.83 6.64
CA GLY A 195 -9.91 -1.77 7.68
C GLY A 195 -11.10 -1.21 8.48
N THR A 196 -11.95 -2.10 8.97
CA THR A 196 -13.19 -1.75 9.68
C THR A 196 -13.06 -1.79 11.20
N ARG A 197 -12.21 -2.66 11.75
CA ARG A 197 -12.11 -2.92 13.19
C ARG A 197 -11.13 -1.98 13.87
N ARG A 198 -11.62 -1.08 14.74
CA ARG A 198 -10.78 -0.11 15.49
C ARG A 198 -9.70 -0.79 16.33
N PHE A 199 -10.07 -1.86 17.06
CA PHE A 199 -9.11 -2.61 17.89
C PHE A 199 -7.94 -3.17 17.07
N ILE A 200 -8.22 -3.79 15.90
CA ILE A 200 -7.17 -4.33 15.04
C ILE A 200 -6.25 -3.21 14.50
N LYS A 201 -6.80 -2.02 14.22
CA LYS A 201 -6.01 -0.85 13.82
C LYS A 201 -5.00 -0.45 14.92
N GLN A 202 -5.44 -0.42 16.17
CA GLN A 202 -4.56 -0.11 17.30
C GLN A 202 -3.50 -1.19 17.50
N CYS A 203 -3.90 -2.47 17.52
CA CYS A 203 -2.96 -3.59 17.61
C CYS A 203 -1.92 -3.56 16.48
N ALA A 204 -2.32 -3.26 15.24
CA ALA A 204 -1.41 -3.16 14.10
C ALA A 204 -0.34 -2.08 14.32
N TRP A 205 -0.70 -0.91 14.84
CA TRP A 205 0.27 0.13 15.19
C TRP A 205 1.22 -0.30 16.32
N VAL A 206 0.70 -0.94 17.36
CA VAL A 206 1.54 -1.48 18.44
C VAL A 206 2.54 -2.49 17.91
N ILE A 207 2.10 -3.42 17.04
CA ILE A 207 2.97 -4.43 16.43
C ILE A 207 4.08 -3.77 15.59
N VAL A 208 3.79 -2.71 14.83
CA VAL A 208 4.81 -1.99 14.06
C VAL A 208 5.84 -1.29 14.95
N VAL A 209 5.41 -0.72 16.09
CA VAL A 209 6.34 -0.17 17.08
C VAL A 209 7.22 -1.27 17.66
N VAL A 210 6.64 -2.40 18.05
CA VAL A 210 7.40 -3.57 18.54
C VAL A 210 8.37 -4.07 17.47
N GLN A 211 7.94 -4.16 16.21
CA GLN A 211 8.80 -4.54 15.08
C GLN A 211 9.98 -3.58 14.92
N SER A 212 9.77 -2.27 15.07
CA SER A 212 10.84 -1.26 15.03
C SER A 212 11.90 -1.54 16.08
N LEU A 213 11.48 -1.79 17.32
CA LEU A 213 12.40 -2.09 18.43
C LEU A 213 13.15 -3.42 18.23
N LEU A 214 12.45 -4.45 17.72
CA LEU A 214 13.04 -5.76 17.45
C LEU A 214 14.09 -5.71 16.33
N ILE A 215 13.88 -4.92 15.28
CA ILE A 215 14.84 -4.73 14.19
C ILE A 215 16.14 -4.11 14.73
N ILE A 216 16.04 -3.11 15.61
CA ILE A 216 17.19 -2.47 16.23
C ILE A 216 17.88 -3.42 17.21
N ALA A 217 17.12 -4.08 18.09
CA ALA A 217 17.66 -5.01 19.08
C ALA A 217 18.33 -6.24 18.44
N SER A 218 17.86 -6.70 17.28
CA SER A 218 18.48 -7.78 16.52
C SER A 218 19.65 -7.34 15.63
N ARG A 219 20.07 -6.08 15.73
CA ARG A 219 21.21 -5.51 14.98
C ARG A 219 21.06 -5.64 13.45
N LYS A 220 19.83 -5.63 12.94
CA LYS A 220 19.60 -5.70 11.48
C LYS A 220 19.75 -4.35 10.81
N HIS A 221 19.31 -3.29 11.48
CA HIS A 221 19.39 -1.91 11.03
C HIS A 221 19.79 -0.99 12.18
N TYR A 222 20.36 0.15 11.82
CA TYR A 222 20.56 1.26 12.76
C TYR A 222 19.23 1.94 13.09
N THR A 223 19.21 2.69 14.19
CA THR A 223 18.02 3.48 14.59
C THR A 223 17.63 4.49 13.51
N VAL A 224 18.62 5.09 12.82
CA VAL A 224 18.38 6.02 11.72
C VAL A 224 17.61 5.36 10.56
N ASP A 225 17.93 4.12 10.20
CA ASP A 225 17.26 3.41 9.11
C ASP A 225 15.77 3.21 9.39
N VAL A 226 15.47 2.88 10.65
CA VAL A 226 14.10 2.70 11.13
C VAL A 226 13.36 4.04 11.18
N THR A 227 13.99 5.08 11.74
CA THR A 227 13.40 6.41 11.87
C THR A 227 13.12 7.03 10.51
N VAL A 228 14.08 6.94 9.56
CA VAL A 228 13.90 7.42 8.19
C VAL A 228 12.74 6.70 7.52
N ALA A 229 12.60 5.38 7.71
CA ALA A 229 11.46 4.63 7.19
C ALA A 229 10.13 5.16 7.73
N TRP A 230 10.05 5.49 9.05
CA TRP A 230 8.83 6.00 9.67
C TRP A 230 8.33 7.28 9.01
N TYR A 231 9.16 8.30 8.84
CA TYR A 231 8.68 9.54 8.23
C TYR A 231 8.55 9.43 6.71
N THR A 232 9.47 8.75 6.01
CA THR A 232 9.43 8.64 4.55
C THR A 232 8.19 7.90 4.08
N VAL A 233 7.87 6.74 4.68
CA VAL A 233 6.67 5.99 4.28
C VAL A 233 5.40 6.79 4.55
N ASN A 234 5.29 7.47 5.69
CA ASN A 234 4.12 8.28 5.99
C ASN A 234 3.96 9.45 4.99
N LEU A 235 5.05 10.11 4.60
CA LEU A 235 5.04 11.16 3.60
C LEU A 235 4.67 10.63 2.21
N VAL A 236 5.30 9.53 1.79
CA VAL A 236 5.02 8.90 0.48
C VAL A 236 3.55 8.49 0.40
N VAL A 237 3.03 7.79 1.41
CA VAL A 237 1.62 7.39 1.45
C VAL A 237 0.71 8.61 1.37
N PHE A 238 1.02 9.69 2.10
CA PHE A 238 0.23 10.91 2.09
C PHE A 238 0.21 11.59 0.71
N PHE A 239 1.37 11.73 0.05
CA PHE A 239 1.45 12.39 -1.27
C PHE A 239 0.90 11.53 -2.40
N VAL A 240 1.22 10.24 -2.42
CA VAL A 240 0.78 9.32 -3.47
C VAL A 240 -0.73 9.08 -3.37
N ASP A 241 -1.25 8.88 -2.16
CA ASP A 241 -2.68 8.63 -1.95
C ASP A 241 -3.57 9.80 -2.42
N ARG A 242 -3.08 11.04 -2.31
CA ARG A 242 -3.76 12.24 -2.84
C ARG A 242 -3.86 12.27 -4.37
N LYS A 243 -2.92 11.61 -5.06
CA LYS A 243 -2.89 11.54 -6.53
C LYS A 243 -3.65 10.35 -7.09
N LEU A 244 -3.92 9.35 -6.26
CA LEU A 244 -4.68 8.18 -6.66
C LEU A 244 -6.18 8.47 -6.55
N THR A 245 -6.94 8.04 -7.56
CA THR A 245 -8.40 8.11 -7.53
C THR A 245 -8.95 7.35 -6.31
N GLU A 246 -10.01 7.84 -5.71
CA GLU A 246 -10.69 7.11 -4.64
C GLU A 246 -11.18 5.75 -5.12
N MET A 247 -11.13 4.76 -4.22
CA MET A 247 -11.63 3.43 -4.59
C MET A 247 -13.15 3.49 -4.74
N PRO A 248 -13.72 2.89 -5.81
CA PRO A 248 -15.15 2.85 -5.98
C PRO A 248 -15.81 2.14 -4.79
N GLU A 249 -16.88 2.73 -4.24
CA GLU A 249 -17.68 2.07 -3.22
C GLU A 249 -18.34 0.83 -3.83
N ARG A 250 -18.17 -0.27 -3.14
CA ARG A 250 -18.78 -1.54 -3.54
C ARG A 250 -20.25 -1.54 -3.14
N SER A 251 -21.14 -1.18 -4.08
CA SER A 251 -22.58 -1.24 -3.84
C SER A 251 -23.05 -2.70 -3.71
N LEU A 252 -23.82 -2.98 -2.67
CA LEU A 252 -24.47 -4.28 -2.44
C LEU A 252 -25.54 -4.47 -3.51
N GLY A 253 -25.20 -5.02 -4.68
CA GLY A 253 -26.18 -5.38 -5.70
C GLY A 253 -25.99 -4.79 -7.09
N ALA A 254 -25.01 -3.95 -7.32
CA ALA A 254 -24.68 -3.57 -8.69
C ALA A 254 -23.91 -4.72 -9.37
N VAL A 255 -24.60 -5.56 -10.08
CA VAL A 255 -24.08 -6.12 -11.33
C VAL A 255 -23.59 -4.91 -12.10
N LEU A 256 -22.29 -4.81 -12.36
CA LEU A 256 -21.72 -3.76 -13.21
C LEU A 256 -22.61 -3.69 -14.48
N PRO A 257 -23.17 -2.54 -14.83
CA PRO A 257 -23.76 -2.36 -16.12
C PRO A 257 -22.64 -2.24 -17.14
N LEU A 258 -22.05 -3.40 -17.48
CA LEU A 258 -21.26 -3.50 -18.69
C LEU A 258 -22.23 -3.26 -19.85
N ALA A 259 -22.04 -2.18 -20.58
CA ALA A 259 -22.68 -1.85 -21.86
C ALA A 259 -24.07 -1.19 -21.85
N LYS A 260 -24.39 -0.28 -20.94
CA LYS A 260 -25.56 0.59 -21.12
C LYS A 260 -25.27 2.09 -21.28
N ASP A 261 -24.08 2.54 -20.96
CA ASP A 261 -23.77 3.97 -21.00
C ASP A 261 -23.47 4.54 -22.39
N VAL A 262 -23.20 3.69 -23.38
CA VAL A 262 -23.01 4.19 -24.77
C VAL A 262 -24.36 4.51 -25.43
N ARG A 263 -25.43 3.80 -25.06
CA ARG A 263 -26.76 4.02 -25.66
C ARG A 263 -27.52 5.21 -25.05
N MET A 264 -27.29 5.51 -23.76
CA MET A 264 -27.92 6.68 -23.13
C MET A 264 -27.31 8.02 -23.57
N LYS A 265 -26.02 8.06 -23.95
CA LYS A 265 -25.42 9.29 -24.51
C LYS A 265 -25.96 9.60 -25.90
N ASP A 266 -26.22 8.58 -26.72
CA ASP A 266 -26.79 8.78 -28.06
C ASP A 266 -28.26 9.21 -28.01
N ASP A 267 -29.05 8.74 -27.05
CA ASP A 267 -30.42 9.16 -26.88
C ASP A 267 -30.55 10.57 -26.28
N HIS A 268 -29.61 11.00 -25.43
CA HIS A 268 -29.58 12.38 -24.91
C HIS A 268 -29.14 13.38 -25.97
N VAL A 269 -28.22 12.98 -26.87
CA VAL A 269 -27.80 13.81 -28.01
C VAL A 269 -28.90 13.93 -29.05
N LYS A 270 -29.72 12.89 -29.25
CA LYS A 270 -30.90 12.94 -30.16
C LYS A 270 -32.04 13.80 -29.62
N LEU A 271 -32.26 13.87 -28.30
CA LEU A 271 -33.28 14.70 -27.67
C LEU A 271 -32.92 16.20 -27.67
N VAL A 272 -31.63 16.54 -27.66
CA VAL A 272 -31.17 17.94 -27.70
C VAL A 272 -31.20 18.53 -29.11
N ASN A 273 -31.19 17.68 -30.15
CA ASN A 273 -31.15 18.14 -31.56
C ASN A 273 -32.49 18.01 -32.29
N ASP A 274 -33.63 17.84 -31.60
CA ASP A 274 -34.95 17.79 -32.21
C ASP A 274 -35.59 19.20 -32.19
N PRO A 275 -35.71 19.88 -33.37
CA PRO A 275 -36.29 21.24 -33.47
C PRO A 275 -37.78 21.31 -33.05
N ALA A 276 -38.44 20.15 -32.83
CA ALA A 276 -39.84 20.11 -32.41
C ALA A 276 -40.04 20.22 -30.87
N ALA A 277 -38.98 20.06 -30.06
CA ALA A 277 -39.05 20.18 -28.61
C ALA A 277 -39.14 21.64 -28.15
N ASP A 278 -38.58 22.56 -28.93
CA ASP A 278 -38.52 23.98 -28.59
C ASP A 278 -39.88 24.70 -28.76
N ARG A 279 -40.80 24.13 -29.57
CA ARG A 279 -42.15 24.68 -29.75
C ARG A 279 -43.13 24.35 -28.64
N ARG A 280 -42.81 23.40 -27.72
CA ARG A 280 -43.70 23.03 -26.60
C ARG A 280 -43.48 23.82 -25.35
N LEU A 281 -42.31 24.48 -25.19
CA LEU A 281 -41.99 25.30 -24.02
C LEU A 281 -42.53 26.75 -24.13
N LEU A 282 -43.02 27.16 -25.32
CA LEU A 282 -43.54 28.54 -25.55
C LEU A 282 -45.07 28.65 -25.39
N ARG A 283 -45.76 27.61 -24.91
CA ARG A 283 -47.23 27.61 -24.75
C ARG A 283 -47.64 27.17 -23.36
N SER A 284 -47.38 28.00 -22.35
CA SER A 284 -48.05 27.96 -21.06
C SER A 284 -48.37 29.38 -20.63
N PRO A 285 -49.65 29.67 -20.32
CA PRO A 285 -50.07 31.06 -20.02
C PRO A 285 -49.71 31.43 -18.60
N ALA A 286 -49.21 32.62 -18.47
CA ALA A 286 -49.02 33.33 -17.24
C ALA A 286 -50.37 33.50 -16.50
N ASN A 287 -50.42 33.16 -15.24
CA ASN A 287 -51.36 33.72 -14.30
C ASN A 287 -50.64 34.07 -12.99
N GLY A 288 -50.67 35.37 -12.74
CA GLY A 288 -50.00 35.98 -11.61
C GLY A 288 -50.76 35.81 -10.29
N LYS A 289 -50.05 36.05 -9.21
CA LYS A 289 -50.49 36.86 -8.07
C LYS A 289 -49.30 37.37 -7.30
N VAL A 290 -49.26 38.65 -7.23
CA VAL A 290 -48.44 39.53 -6.37
C VAL A 290 -48.92 39.40 -4.93
N SER A 291 -48.02 39.40 -3.94
CA SER A 291 -48.18 40.02 -2.65
C SER A 291 -46.81 40.41 -2.12
N GLU A 292 -46.67 41.72 -1.96
CA GLU A 292 -45.66 42.45 -1.21
C GLU A 292 -45.80 42.16 0.29
N ASP A 293 -44.64 42.23 0.99
CA ASP A 293 -44.39 43.02 2.24
C ASP A 293 -42.96 42.71 2.65
N SER A 294 -42.09 43.68 2.62
CA SER A 294 -41.77 44.81 3.50
C SER A 294 -40.93 44.46 4.75
N ASN A 295 -39.72 45.02 4.71
CA ASN A 295 -38.95 45.65 5.83
C ASN A 295 -38.23 44.74 6.87
N ASN A 296 -36.95 44.87 7.10
CA ASN A 296 -36.09 45.86 7.78
C ASN A 296 -34.70 45.28 7.98
N VAL A 297 -33.63 45.88 7.53
CA VAL A 297 -32.72 46.90 8.14
C VAL A 297 -32.15 46.52 9.52
N HIS A 298 -30.86 46.32 9.57
CA HIS A 298 -29.76 46.76 10.45
C HIS A 298 -28.66 45.71 10.43
N GLY A 299 -27.43 45.97 10.13
CA GLY A 299 -26.51 47.06 10.45
C GLY A 299 -25.55 46.63 11.55
N GLY A 300 -24.27 46.73 11.31
CA GLY A 300 -23.26 46.66 12.39
C GLY A 300 -22.11 45.68 12.10
N ASP A 301 -21.15 46.07 11.56
CA ASP A 301 -19.72 46.38 11.71
C ASP A 301 -18.95 45.71 12.85
N LEU A 302 -17.66 45.54 12.53
CA LEU A 302 -16.41 45.56 13.31
C LEU A 302 -15.86 44.23 13.79
N LEU A 303 -14.75 43.88 13.14
CA LEU A 303 -13.32 44.10 13.54
C LEU A 303 -12.79 43.19 14.63
N ASP A 304 -11.67 42.62 14.25
CA ASP A 304 -10.38 42.44 14.96
C ASP A 304 -10.08 41.16 15.69
N SER A 305 -8.95 40.69 15.23
CA SER A 305 -7.72 40.24 15.92
C SER A 305 -7.69 38.90 16.64
N LEU A 306 -6.74 38.25 16.22
CA LEU A 306 -5.69 37.36 16.71
C LEU A 306 -5.71 35.98 16.07
#